data_035099ac5fdde8699b99093501ad6b32
#
_entry.id   035099ac5fdde8699b99093501ad6b32
#
_cell.length_a   1.000
_cell.length_b   1.000
_cell.length_c   1.000
_cell.angle_alpha   90.00
_cell.angle_beta   90.00
_cell.angle_gamma   90.00
#
_symmetry.space_group_name_H-M   'P 1'
#
loop_
_entity.id
_entity.type
_entity.pdbx_description
1 polymer ?
#
loop_
_entity_poly.entity_id
_entity_poly.type
_entity_poly.pdbx_seq_one_letter_code
_entity_poly.pdbx_strand_id
1 'polypeptide(L)'
;LFMLSTVYASAQSLRKLMEMPPRIIESKWEQTSDGGTELNYYNEDLCSYYLFRENDRSYNLNPGKNTVFRIEKGSNASNPFIGSSRYMFFRGQFPKDFQISTPYALPVKAGEETQWQIALQESAKTMIFRIQEGDTVYATRRGVACVTALPQQLLIYHPDHTFAAYLMMHQNFIHAGEEVMTGQPIGIAGVLGVSV
;
A
#
# COMPACT_ATOMS: atom_id res chain seq x y z
N LEU A 1 4.42 27.54 -15.50
CA LEU A 1 3.12 26.87 -15.73
C LEU A 1 3.25 25.33 -15.80
N PHE A 2 4.39 24.81 -16.29
CA PHE A 2 4.62 23.35 -16.39
C PHE A 2 4.81 22.64 -15.02
N MET A 3 5.33 23.32 -14.01
CA MET A 3 5.55 22.72 -12.69
C MET A 3 4.26 22.41 -11.92
N LEU A 4 3.19 23.16 -12.12
CA LEU A 4 1.91 22.89 -11.40
C LEU A 4 1.22 21.61 -11.89
N SER A 5 1.32 21.29 -13.19
CA SER A 5 0.66 20.10 -13.75
C SER A 5 1.28 18.78 -13.29
N THR A 6 2.59 18.76 -13.01
CA THR A 6 3.32 17.57 -12.57
C THR A 6 3.07 17.21 -11.11
N VAL A 7 2.89 18.22 -10.26
CA VAL A 7 2.55 18.01 -8.83
C VAL A 7 1.15 17.40 -8.69
N TYR A 8 0.17 17.86 -9.48
CA TYR A 8 -1.16 17.26 -9.50
C TYR A 8 -1.18 15.81 -10.01
N ALA A 9 -0.33 15.48 -10.97
CA ALA A 9 -0.22 14.12 -11.49
C ALA A 9 0.35 13.15 -10.45
N SER A 10 1.31 13.58 -9.62
CA SER A 10 1.91 12.73 -8.59
C SER A 10 0.94 12.49 -7.42
N ALA A 11 0.18 13.50 -6.98
CA ALA A 11 -0.82 13.36 -5.92
C ALA A 11 -1.94 12.38 -6.30
N GLN A 12 -2.45 12.49 -7.53
CA GLN A 12 -3.43 11.54 -8.05
C GLN A 12 -2.85 10.13 -8.19
N SER A 13 -1.56 10.04 -8.51
CA SER A 13 -0.85 8.78 -8.66
C SER A 13 -0.69 8.06 -7.32
N LEU A 14 -0.29 8.77 -6.25
CA LEU A 14 -0.17 8.20 -4.90
C LEU A 14 -1.53 7.74 -4.37
N ARG A 15 -2.57 8.54 -4.53
CA ARG A 15 -3.93 8.16 -4.13
C ARG A 15 -4.36 6.85 -4.81
N LYS A 16 -4.20 6.76 -6.13
CA LYS A 16 -4.53 5.54 -6.88
C LYS A 16 -3.70 4.34 -6.44
N LEU A 17 -2.42 4.57 -6.12
CA LEU A 17 -1.53 3.51 -5.65
C LEU A 17 -1.99 2.95 -4.30
N MET A 18 -2.55 3.80 -3.43
CA MET A 18 -3.07 3.37 -2.11
C MET A 18 -4.51 2.84 -2.16
N GLU A 19 -5.19 2.97 -3.29
CA GLU A 19 -6.48 2.33 -3.50
C GLU A 19 -6.31 0.81 -3.67
N MET A 20 -7.31 0.06 -3.21
CA MET A 20 -7.35 -1.39 -3.38
C MET A 20 -7.51 -1.74 -4.87
N PRO A 21 -6.63 -2.57 -5.44
CA PRO A 21 -6.83 -3.07 -6.80
C PRO A 21 -8.14 -3.85 -6.92
N PRO A 22 -8.81 -3.84 -8.09
CA PRO A 22 -10.02 -4.61 -8.30
C PRO A 22 -9.80 -6.11 -8.03
N ARG A 23 -10.75 -6.75 -7.35
CA ARG A 23 -10.79 -8.19 -7.09
C ARG A 23 -9.64 -8.76 -6.25
N ILE A 24 -8.90 -7.92 -5.53
CA ILE A 24 -7.81 -8.39 -4.66
C ILE A 24 -8.33 -8.88 -3.30
N ILE A 25 -9.51 -8.43 -2.89
CA ILE A 25 -10.18 -8.87 -1.65
C ILE A 25 -11.58 -9.37 -2.00
N GLU A 26 -11.83 -10.63 -1.69
CA GLU A 26 -13.15 -11.25 -1.80
C GLU A 26 -13.72 -11.57 -0.42
N SER A 27 -15.04 -11.49 -0.28
CA SER A 27 -15.72 -11.93 0.95
C SER A 27 -16.65 -13.10 0.67
N LYS A 28 -16.65 -14.11 1.56
CA LYS A 28 -17.48 -15.31 1.46
C LYS A 28 -18.06 -15.68 2.82
N TRP A 29 -19.33 -16.09 2.82
CA TRP A 29 -19.94 -16.78 3.95
C TRP A 29 -19.68 -18.29 3.84
N GLU A 30 -19.10 -18.86 4.86
CA GLU A 30 -18.72 -20.27 4.89
C GLU A 30 -19.32 -20.96 6.12
N GLN A 31 -19.82 -22.18 5.93
CA GLN A 31 -20.25 -23.03 7.02
C GLN A 31 -19.03 -23.66 7.72
N THR A 32 -19.06 -23.68 9.02
CA THR A 32 -18.03 -24.33 9.85
C THR A 32 -18.44 -25.76 10.19
N SER A 33 -17.47 -26.61 10.53
CA SER A 33 -17.72 -28.04 10.85
C SER A 33 -18.62 -28.26 12.05
N ASP A 34 -18.72 -27.29 12.96
CA ASP A 34 -19.61 -27.29 14.13
C ASP A 34 -21.03 -26.77 13.83
N GLY A 35 -21.30 -26.42 12.57
CA GLY A 35 -22.59 -25.95 12.07
C GLY A 35 -22.83 -24.44 12.27
N GLY A 36 -21.83 -23.68 12.65
CA GLY A 36 -21.84 -22.22 12.62
C GLY A 36 -21.61 -21.68 11.21
N THR A 37 -21.55 -20.35 11.08
CA THR A 37 -21.29 -19.68 9.81
C THR A 37 -20.30 -18.53 10.02
N GLU A 38 -19.29 -18.42 9.16
CA GLU A 38 -18.25 -17.38 9.21
C GLU A 38 -18.32 -16.48 8.00
N LEU A 39 -18.14 -15.16 8.22
CA LEU A 39 -17.81 -14.23 7.15
C LEU A 39 -16.29 -14.12 7.06
N ASN A 40 -15.75 -14.62 5.98
CA ASN A 40 -14.33 -14.62 5.68
C ASN A 40 -14.00 -13.63 4.56
N TYR A 41 -12.93 -12.87 4.74
CA TYR A 41 -12.31 -12.05 3.71
C TYR A 41 -11.00 -12.70 3.27
N TYR A 42 -10.85 -12.88 1.98
CA TYR A 42 -9.64 -13.42 1.34
C TYR A 42 -8.87 -12.27 0.71
N ASN A 43 -7.74 -11.93 1.31
CA ASN A 43 -6.84 -10.90 0.81
C ASN A 43 -5.74 -11.57 -0.03
N GLU A 44 -5.80 -11.39 -1.34
CA GLU A 44 -4.83 -11.94 -2.29
C GLU A 44 -3.63 -11.01 -2.54
N ASP A 45 -3.59 -9.82 -1.92
CA ASP A 45 -2.43 -8.95 -1.96
C ASP A 45 -1.38 -9.38 -0.91
N LEU A 46 -0.20 -8.84 -1.06
CA LEU A 46 0.97 -9.11 -0.22
C LEU A 46 1.12 -8.13 0.95
N CYS A 47 0.23 -7.13 1.01
CA CYS A 47 0.12 -6.20 2.12
C CYS A 47 -1.20 -6.36 2.87
N SER A 48 -1.22 -5.89 4.10
CA SER A 48 -2.47 -5.82 4.87
C SER A 48 -3.38 -4.71 4.34
N TYR A 49 -4.68 -4.88 4.59
CA TYR A 49 -5.69 -3.86 4.37
C TYR A 49 -6.45 -3.56 5.64
N TYR A 50 -6.89 -2.32 5.76
CA TYR A 50 -7.80 -1.86 6.80
C TYR A 50 -9.20 -1.75 6.22
N LEU A 51 -10.11 -2.59 6.71
CA LEU A 51 -11.53 -2.53 6.39
C LEU A 51 -12.21 -1.56 7.36
N PHE A 52 -12.55 -0.38 6.88
CA PHE A 52 -13.31 0.62 7.63
C PHE A 52 -14.80 0.46 7.38
N ARG A 53 -15.60 0.49 8.44
CA ARG A 53 -17.06 0.55 8.39
C ARG A 53 -17.57 1.75 9.17
N GLU A 54 -18.46 2.49 8.54
CA GLU A 54 -19.15 3.59 9.19
C GLU A 54 -20.04 3.04 10.32
N ASN A 55 -19.87 3.56 11.53
CA ASN A 55 -20.62 3.20 12.75
C ASN A 55 -20.37 1.79 13.32
N ASP A 56 -19.28 1.13 12.96
CA ASP A 56 -18.97 -0.20 13.46
C ASP A 56 -17.46 -0.42 13.67
N ARG A 57 -17.13 -1.65 14.05
CA ARG A 57 -15.75 -2.08 14.23
C ARG A 57 -15.01 -2.10 12.91
N SER A 58 -13.76 -1.70 12.97
CA SER A 58 -12.85 -1.80 11.84
C SER A 58 -11.98 -3.04 12.00
N TYR A 59 -11.52 -3.59 10.88
CA TYR A 59 -10.78 -4.85 10.84
C TYR A 59 -9.50 -4.70 10.04
N ASN A 60 -8.42 -5.29 10.53
CA ASN A 60 -7.22 -5.47 9.74
C ASN A 60 -7.30 -6.81 9.00
N LEU A 61 -7.13 -6.78 7.69
CA LEU A 61 -7.14 -7.94 6.80
C LEU A 61 -5.70 -8.23 6.38
N ASN A 62 -5.06 -9.19 7.01
CA ASN A 62 -3.73 -9.65 6.61
C ASN A 62 -3.79 -10.44 5.29
N PRO A 63 -2.67 -10.64 4.58
CA PRO A 63 -2.62 -11.56 3.45
C PRO A 63 -3.22 -12.92 3.79
N GLY A 64 -4.04 -13.47 2.89
CA GLY A 64 -4.75 -14.73 3.07
C GLY A 64 -6.14 -14.60 3.69
N LYS A 65 -6.61 -15.66 4.37
CA LYS A 65 -7.94 -15.75 4.97
C LYS A 65 -8.04 -14.97 6.29
N ASN A 66 -9.08 -14.15 6.44
CA ASN A 66 -9.39 -13.37 7.64
C ASN A 66 -10.85 -13.58 8.05
N THR A 67 -11.11 -14.22 9.18
CA THR A 67 -12.46 -14.34 9.74
C THR A 67 -12.83 -13.05 10.46
N VAL A 68 -13.82 -12.34 9.93
CA VAL A 68 -14.25 -11.02 10.44
C VAL A 68 -15.46 -11.16 11.38
N PHE A 69 -16.32 -12.13 11.11
CA PHE A 69 -17.52 -12.34 11.89
C PHE A 69 -17.91 -13.81 11.91
N ARG A 70 -18.49 -14.27 13.04
CA ARG A 70 -18.98 -15.64 13.19
C ARG A 70 -20.35 -15.65 13.84
N ILE A 71 -21.21 -16.50 13.33
CA ILE A 71 -22.53 -16.84 13.89
C ILE A 71 -22.45 -18.28 14.39
N GLU A 72 -22.64 -18.48 15.69
CA GLU A 72 -22.67 -19.81 16.28
C GLU A 72 -23.97 -20.55 15.88
N LYS A 73 -23.90 -21.88 15.80
CA LYS A 73 -25.05 -22.72 15.52
C LYS A 73 -26.19 -22.43 16.49
N GLY A 74 -27.40 -22.19 15.98
CA GLY A 74 -28.57 -21.87 16.77
C GLY A 74 -28.61 -20.47 17.37
N SER A 75 -27.64 -19.63 17.04
CA SER A 75 -27.66 -18.22 17.45
C SER A 75 -28.66 -17.42 16.61
N ASN A 76 -29.41 -16.52 17.30
CA ASN A 76 -30.26 -15.53 16.63
C ASN A 76 -29.47 -14.26 16.25
N ALA A 77 -28.13 -14.29 16.25
CA ALA A 77 -27.31 -13.16 15.89
C ALA A 77 -27.60 -12.76 14.42
N SER A 78 -27.97 -11.51 14.22
CA SER A 78 -28.13 -10.97 12.87
C SER A 78 -26.78 -10.66 12.26
N ASN A 79 -26.66 -10.86 10.95
CA ASN A 79 -25.48 -10.44 10.19
C ASN A 79 -25.29 -8.92 10.31
N PRO A 80 -24.22 -8.42 10.96
CA PRO A 80 -23.98 -6.99 11.12
C PRO A 80 -23.65 -6.29 9.81
N PHE A 81 -23.47 -7.06 8.72
CA PHE A 81 -23.18 -6.55 7.37
C PHE A 81 -24.46 -6.40 6.51
N ILE A 82 -25.64 -6.67 7.06
CA ILE A 82 -26.93 -6.36 6.44
C ILE A 82 -27.29 -4.90 6.74
N GLY A 83 -27.35 -4.08 5.72
CA GLY A 83 -27.73 -2.68 5.80
C GLY A 83 -26.81 -1.74 5.03
N SER A 84 -27.19 -0.48 4.93
CA SER A 84 -26.53 0.56 4.13
C SER A 84 -25.24 1.13 4.72
N SER A 85 -24.54 0.42 5.61
CA SER A 85 -23.27 0.91 6.12
C SER A 85 -22.24 0.95 5.00
N ARG A 86 -21.71 2.14 4.75
CA ARG A 86 -20.58 2.33 3.85
C ARG A 86 -19.36 1.62 4.41
N TYR A 87 -18.65 0.90 3.58
CA TYR A 87 -17.36 0.31 3.93
C TYR A 87 -16.32 0.72 2.89
N MET A 88 -15.08 0.86 3.34
CA MET A 88 -13.94 1.22 2.50
C MET A 88 -12.75 0.37 2.89
N PHE A 89 -11.92 0.06 1.91
CA PHE A 89 -10.64 -0.61 2.10
C PHE A 89 -9.51 0.39 1.91
N PHE A 90 -8.58 0.39 2.85
CA PHE A 90 -7.34 1.16 2.75
C PHE A 90 -6.17 0.21 2.84
N ARG A 91 -5.12 0.41 2.05
CA ARG A 91 -3.87 -0.34 2.19
C ARG A 91 -3.23 -0.05 3.53
N GLY A 92 -2.64 -1.10 4.12
CA GLY A 92 -1.96 -1.03 5.40
C GLY A 92 -2.85 -1.40 6.58
N GLN A 93 -2.36 -1.10 7.77
CA GLN A 93 -3.08 -1.27 9.02
C GLN A 93 -3.37 0.10 9.63
N PHE A 94 -4.48 0.23 10.33
CA PHE A 94 -4.74 1.46 11.08
C PHE A 94 -3.77 1.53 12.27
N PRO A 95 -2.89 2.54 12.32
CA PRO A 95 -1.90 2.64 13.39
C PRO A 95 -2.59 3.07 14.69
N LYS A 96 -2.44 2.28 15.75
CA LYS A 96 -2.83 2.68 17.10
C LYS A 96 -1.74 3.52 17.74
N ASP A 97 -0.49 3.07 17.60
CA ASP A 97 0.71 3.75 18.09
C ASP A 97 1.80 3.61 17.03
N PHE A 98 2.02 4.69 16.26
CA PHE A 98 2.94 4.65 15.14
C PHE A 98 4.31 5.21 15.54
N GLN A 99 5.32 4.35 15.58
CA GLN A 99 6.71 4.75 15.77
C GLN A 99 7.57 4.21 14.64
N ILE A 100 8.20 5.10 13.87
CA ILE A 100 9.22 4.72 12.89
C ILE A 100 10.53 4.56 13.65
N SER A 101 10.93 3.34 13.91
CA SER A 101 12.20 3.02 14.57
C SER A 101 13.37 2.78 13.61
N THR A 102 13.08 2.55 12.34
CA THR A 102 14.07 2.20 11.32
C THR A 102 14.24 3.34 10.33
N PRO A 103 15.45 3.85 10.14
CA PRO A 103 15.72 4.91 9.18
C PRO A 103 15.51 4.41 7.74
N TYR A 104 15.10 5.32 6.86
CA TYR A 104 15.06 5.10 5.42
C TYR A 104 16.40 5.53 4.80
N ALA A 105 16.92 4.74 3.87
CA ALA A 105 18.02 5.15 3.02
C ALA A 105 17.52 6.13 1.94
N LEU A 106 18.43 6.85 1.30
CA LEU A 106 18.09 7.64 0.12
C LEU A 106 17.91 6.71 -1.11
N PRO A 107 17.04 7.05 -2.07
CA PRO A 107 16.78 6.23 -3.26
C PRO A 107 17.89 6.34 -4.33
N VAL A 108 19.08 6.74 -3.95
CA VAL A 108 20.26 6.89 -4.78
C VAL A 108 21.37 5.94 -4.34
N LYS A 109 22.39 5.77 -5.18
CA LYS A 109 23.55 4.94 -4.83
C LYS A 109 24.23 5.47 -3.56
N ALA A 110 24.65 4.56 -2.71
CA ALA A 110 25.32 4.90 -1.47
C ALA A 110 26.57 5.78 -1.74
N GLY A 111 26.68 6.92 -1.03
CA GLY A 111 27.75 7.89 -1.20
C GLY A 111 27.49 8.97 -2.26
N GLU A 112 26.40 8.91 -2.99
CA GLU A 112 25.99 9.97 -3.90
C GLU A 112 25.16 11.04 -3.19
N GLU A 113 25.40 12.30 -3.55
CA GLU A 113 24.58 13.44 -3.09
C GLU A 113 23.37 13.59 -4.02
N THR A 114 22.20 13.89 -3.43
CA THR A 114 21.01 14.24 -4.19
C THR A 114 20.29 15.42 -3.57
N GLN A 115 19.70 16.25 -4.42
CA GLN A 115 18.81 17.31 -3.97
C GLN A 115 17.39 16.75 -3.82
N TRP A 116 16.68 17.19 -2.81
CA TRP A 116 15.31 16.79 -2.57
C TRP A 116 14.44 17.97 -2.14
N GLN A 117 13.14 17.82 -2.35
CA GLN A 117 12.13 18.76 -1.87
C GLN A 117 10.88 18.01 -1.40
N ILE A 118 10.16 18.60 -0.45
CA ILE A 118 8.87 18.05 -0.01
C ILE A 118 7.76 18.64 -0.88
N ALA A 119 6.90 17.78 -1.42
CA ALA A 119 5.69 18.20 -2.11
C ALA A 119 4.62 18.63 -1.08
N LEU A 120 4.63 19.91 -0.71
CA LEU A 120 3.77 20.46 0.37
C LEU A 120 2.28 20.54 0.01
N GLN A 121 1.93 20.47 -1.27
CA GLN A 121 0.55 20.65 -1.75
C GLN A 121 -0.26 19.35 -1.79
N GLU A 122 0.34 18.23 -1.42
CA GLU A 122 -0.30 16.93 -1.42
C GLU A 122 -0.88 16.58 -0.04
N SER A 123 -2.00 15.87 -0.03
CA SER A 123 -2.60 15.34 1.21
C SER A 123 -1.68 14.33 1.91
N ALA A 124 -0.86 13.63 1.15
CA ALA A 124 0.24 12.79 1.63
C ALA A 124 1.56 13.48 1.28
N LYS A 125 2.41 13.72 2.28
CA LYS A 125 3.73 14.33 2.07
C LYS A 125 4.62 13.31 1.37
N THR A 126 5.09 13.68 0.17
CA THR A 126 6.07 12.92 -0.59
C THR A 126 7.37 13.71 -0.72
N MET A 127 8.48 12.99 -0.84
CA MET A 127 9.78 13.58 -1.10
C MET A 127 10.13 13.37 -2.58
N ILE A 128 10.42 14.45 -3.29
CA ILE A 128 10.88 14.41 -4.67
C ILE A 128 12.39 14.51 -4.67
N PHE A 129 13.05 13.49 -5.19
CA PHE A 129 14.50 13.44 -5.34
C PHE A 129 14.89 13.80 -6.78
N ARG A 130 15.84 14.74 -6.91
CA ARG A 130 16.41 15.12 -8.21
C ARG A 130 17.47 14.11 -8.60
N ILE A 131 17.04 13.09 -9.31
CA ILE A 131 17.86 12.04 -9.92
C ILE A 131 17.80 12.28 -11.43
N GLN A 132 18.89 12.06 -12.15
CA GLN A 132 18.90 12.24 -13.60
C GLN A 132 18.05 11.15 -14.29
N GLU A 133 17.44 11.51 -15.41
CA GLU A 133 16.75 10.52 -16.23
C GLU A 133 17.70 9.39 -16.63
N GLY A 134 17.28 8.17 -16.43
CA GLY A 134 18.08 7.00 -16.74
C GLY A 134 18.95 6.49 -15.60
N ASP A 135 19.09 7.24 -14.51
CA ASP A 135 19.82 6.78 -13.33
C ASP A 135 19.08 5.68 -12.58
N THR A 136 19.83 4.82 -11.91
CA THR A 136 19.29 3.74 -11.11
C THR A 136 18.65 4.27 -9.84
N VAL A 137 17.42 3.81 -9.56
CA VAL A 137 16.69 4.04 -8.31
C VAL A 137 16.90 2.87 -7.36
N TYR A 138 17.14 3.17 -6.08
CA TYR A 138 17.42 2.18 -5.06
C TYR A 138 16.32 2.13 -4.01
N ALA A 139 16.10 0.93 -3.45
CA ALA A 139 15.12 0.74 -2.39
C ALA A 139 15.56 1.46 -1.11
N THR A 140 14.69 2.33 -0.60
CA THR A 140 14.95 3.10 0.63
C THR A 140 14.89 2.24 1.88
N ARG A 141 14.20 1.09 1.79
CA ARG A 141 14.04 0.15 2.91
C ARG A 141 13.61 -1.23 2.41
N ARG A 142 13.97 -2.28 3.18
CA ARG A 142 13.56 -3.66 2.87
C ARG A 142 12.04 -3.85 2.99
N GLY A 143 11.48 -4.74 2.18
CA GLY A 143 10.06 -5.08 2.23
C GLY A 143 9.67 -6.02 1.10
N VAL A 144 8.36 -6.15 0.87
CA VAL A 144 7.78 -6.95 -0.20
C VAL A 144 7.06 -6.04 -1.19
N ALA A 145 7.30 -6.24 -2.47
CA ALA A 145 6.62 -5.48 -3.52
C ALA A 145 5.15 -5.89 -3.62
N CYS A 146 4.25 -4.91 -3.55
CA CYS A 146 2.81 -5.10 -3.68
C CYS A 146 2.34 -4.95 -5.12
N VAL A 147 1.14 -5.44 -5.40
CA VAL A 147 0.48 -5.23 -6.70
C VAL A 147 0.19 -3.75 -6.92
N THR A 148 0.56 -3.22 -8.08
CA THR A 148 0.28 -1.84 -8.51
C THR A 148 -0.49 -1.82 -9.82
N ALA A 149 -1.26 -0.77 -10.06
CA ALA A 149 -2.06 -0.63 -11.28
C ALA A 149 -1.23 -0.22 -12.51
N LEU A 150 -0.10 0.44 -12.29
CA LEU A 150 0.73 0.98 -13.35
C LEU A 150 2.16 0.43 -13.24
N PRO A 151 2.78 0.05 -14.39
CA PRO A 151 4.12 -0.55 -14.40
C PRO A 151 5.24 0.41 -13.96
N GLN A 152 4.98 1.74 -14.01
CA GLN A 152 5.94 2.77 -13.58
C GLN A 152 5.86 3.10 -12.09
N GLN A 153 5.04 2.36 -11.36
CA GLN A 153 4.87 2.52 -9.92
C GLN A 153 5.37 1.28 -9.20
N LEU A 154 6.02 1.47 -8.06
CA LEU A 154 6.38 0.40 -7.17
C LEU A 154 5.94 0.77 -5.76
N LEU A 155 5.28 -0.15 -5.08
CA LEU A 155 4.88 -0.02 -3.69
C LEU A 155 5.55 -1.15 -2.90
N ILE A 156 6.37 -0.79 -1.93
CA ILE A 156 7.06 -1.74 -1.05
C ILE A 156 6.43 -1.67 0.33
N TYR A 157 5.91 -2.79 0.81
CA TYR A 157 5.35 -2.97 2.15
C TYR A 157 6.42 -3.45 3.12
N HIS A 158 6.60 -2.73 4.21
CA HIS A 158 7.63 -2.98 5.21
C HIS A 158 7.12 -3.83 6.38
N PRO A 159 8.02 -4.51 7.12
CA PRO A 159 7.64 -5.33 8.28
C PRO A 159 6.92 -4.58 9.41
N ASP A 160 7.06 -3.26 9.49
CA ASP A 160 6.37 -2.41 10.47
C ASP A 160 5.05 -1.84 9.93
N HIS A 161 4.53 -2.40 8.85
CA HIS A 161 3.28 -2.03 8.20
C HIS A 161 3.27 -0.65 7.51
N THR A 162 4.43 0.00 7.35
CA THR A 162 4.58 1.20 6.52
C THR A 162 4.83 0.85 5.06
N PHE A 163 4.76 1.85 4.19
CA PHE A 163 5.03 1.70 2.76
C PHE A 163 6.08 2.70 2.29
N ALA A 164 6.85 2.30 1.28
CA ALA A 164 7.54 3.21 0.39
C ALA A 164 6.90 3.11 -1.01
N ALA A 165 6.43 4.25 -1.52
CA ALA A 165 5.80 4.35 -2.82
C ALA A 165 6.74 5.08 -3.79
N TYR A 166 7.21 4.41 -4.82
CA TYR A 166 8.08 4.99 -5.85
C TYR A 166 7.24 5.35 -7.06
N LEU A 167 7.22 6.64 -7.37
CA LEU A 167 6.44 7.22 -8.46
C LEU A 167 7.37 7.86 -9.49
N MET A 168 6.87 8.08 -10.70
CA MET A 168 7.60 8.71 -11.80
C MET A 168 8.83 7.93 -12.30
N MET A 169 8.86 6.63 -12.05
CA MET A 169 9.91 5.77 -12.59
C MET A 169 9.72 5.58 -14.11
N HIS A 170 10.82 5.52 -14.85
CA HIS A 170 10.80 5.12 -16.25
C HIS A 170 10.57 3.61 -16.41
N GLN A 171 11.27 2.85 -15.59
CA GLN A 171 11.20 1.38 -15.58
C GLN A 171 11.29 0.85 -14.16
N ASN A 172 10.48 -0.16 -13.87
CA ASN A 172 10.51 -0.93 -12.64
C ASN A 172 11.14 -2.31 -12.91
N PHE A 173 12.07 -2.76 -12.06
CA PHE A 173 12.71 -4.08 -12.17
C PHE A 173 12.04 -5.14 -11.31
N ILE A 174 11.22 -4.72 -10.35
CA ILE A 174 10.67 -5.55 -9.28
C ILE A 174 9.22 -5.94 -9.60
N HIS A 175 8.90 -7.20 -9.42
CA HIS A 175 7.54 -7.71 -9.59
C HIS A 175 6.84 -7.87 -8.23
N ALA A 176 5.52 -7.82 -8.25
CA ALA A 176 4.73 -8.10 -7.05
C ALA A 176 5.08 -9.48 -6.47
N GLY A 177 5.33 -9.53 -5.16
CA GLY A 177 5.76 -10.72 -4.44
C GLY A 177 7.27 -10.83 -4.21
N GLU A 178 8.07 -10.07 -4.93
CA GLU A 178 9.51 -10.10 -4.71
C GLU A 178 9.89 -9.36 -3.42
N GLU A 179 10.80 -9.98 -2.66
CA GLU A 179 11.45 -9.32 -1.53
C GLU A 179 12.52 -8.36 -2.03
N VAL A 180 12.56 -7.19 -1.41
CA VAL A 180 13.50 -6.11 -1.74
C VAL A 180 14.32 -5.78 -0.50
N MET A 181 15.63 -5.67 -0.68
CA MET A 181 16.55 -5.26 0.39
C MET A 181 16.86 -3.77 0.29
N THR A 182 17.11 -3.13 1.45
CA THR A 182 17.58 -1.73 1.48
C THR A 182 18.82 -1.54 0.61
N GLY A 183 18.81 -0.53 -0.27
CA GLY A 183 19.90 -0.26 -1.21
C GLY A 183 19.94 -1.16 -2.44
N GLN A 184 18.97 -2.03 -2.63
CA GLN A 184 18.85 -2.84 -3.85
C GLN A 184 18.38 -1.97 -5.03
N PRO A 185 18.96 -2.13 -6.24
CA PRO A 185 18.43 -1.52 -7.46
C PRO A 185 16.99 -1.97 -7.73
N ILE A 186 16.05 -1.04 -7.92
CA ILE A 186 14.63 -1.33 -8.10
C ILE A 186 14.06 -0.81 -9.40
N GLY A 187 14.77 0.04 -10.11
CA GLY A 187 14.31 0.60 -11.38
C GLY A 187 15.17 1.74 -11.87
N ILE A 188 14.64 2.46 -12.86
CA ILE A 188 15.26 3.59 -13.53
C ILE A 188 14.41 4.84 -13.33
N ALA A 189 15.06 5.96 -13.01
CA ALA A 189 14.42 7.26 -12.85
C ALA A 189 13.85 7.79 -14.17
N GLY A 190 12.68 8.40 -14.10
CA GLY A 190 12.08 9.13 -15.21
C GLY A 190 12.59 10.57 -15.32
N VAL A 191 12.06 11.30 -16.30
CA VAL A 191 12.47 12.68 -16.67
C VAL A 191 12.42 13.67 -15.50
N LEU A 192 11.52 13.46 -14.55
CA LEU A 192 11.30 14.38 -13.41
C LEU A 192 11.95 13.92 -12.11
N GLY A 193 12.81 12.90 -12.16
CA GLY A 193 13.37 12.26 -11.00
C GLY A 193 12.43 11.19 -10.42
N VAL A 194 12.51 10.95 -9.12
CA VAL A 194 11.68 9.97 -8.41
C VAL A 194 11.01 10.63 -7.21
N SER A 195 9.72 10.38 -7.04
CA SER A 195 8.99 10.73 -5.81
C SER A 195 8.83 9.49 -4.92
N VAL A 196 9.17 9.63 -3.65
CA VAL A 196 9.06 8.57 -2.64
C VAL A 196 8.29 9.08 -1.43
#